data_156646c0fe80b81ff99a82a1f41f34a8
#
_entry.id   156646c0fe80b81ff99a82a1f41f34a8
#
_cell.length_a   1.000
_cell.length_b   1.000
_cell.length_c   1.000
_cell.angle_alpha   90.00
_cell.angle_beta   90.00
_cell.angle_gamma   90.00
#
_symmetry.space_group_name_H-M   'P 1'
#
loop_
_entity.id
_entity.type
_entity.pdbx_description
1 polymer ?
#
loop_
_entity_poly.entity_id
_entity_poly.type
_entity_poly.pdbx_seq_one_letter_code
_entity_poly.pdbx_strand_id
1 'polypeptide(L)'
;KALIKLAIIITRKLRGGPAHAAIVGSATFGTISGGPVVNVLGTGTLTIPMMMKSGFRPTFAGGVEAAASTGGQIMPPVMGIAAFVLAALSSVSYSQVIVAAFIPALAYFFSLFLMVIFESRRIGMEPVGDITEEQKLTKRDKINLIMIIGPILLILVLLLSKKDTVGTGILGWLMGYTPGSGEKLPWFLQVYQNAAGDPDSTGFWAVMLLICLMFLDPEIRKTPRKVLHALANAGTFISELFLLLVAISVIDICIHFTN
;
A
#
# COMPACT_ATOMS: atom_id res chain seq x y z
N LYS A 1 -2.12 -13.71 0.62
CA LYS A 1 -1.28 -14.92 0.38
C LYS A 1 -0.23 -14.65 -0.71
N ALA A 2 -0.59 -14.16 -1.90
CA ALA A 2 0.35 -13.91 -3.01
C ALA A 2 1.47 -12.92 -2.63
N LEU A 3 1.17 -11.81 -1.95
CA LEU A 3 2.16 -10.85 -1.45
C LEU A 3 3.15 -11.49 -0.48
N ILE A 4 2.68 -12.33 0.44
CA ILE A 4 3.55 -13.01 1.41
C ILE A 4 4.47 -14.01 0.71
N LYS A 5 3.96 -14.77 -0.28
CA LYS A 5 4.81 -15.64 -1.11
C LYS A 5 5.90 -14.86 -1.84
N LEU A 6 5.54 -13.72 -2.42
CA LEU A 6 6.50 -12.84 -3.07
C LEU A 6 7.56 -12.35 -2.07
N ALA A 7 7.13 -11.91 -0.88
CA ALA A 7 8.03 -11.48 0.19
C ALA A 7 8.99 -12.60 0.62
N ILE A 8 8.51 -13.84 0.78
CA ILE A 8 9.35 -15.01 1.10
C ILE A 8 10.40 -15.24 0.01
N ILE A 9 10.00 -15.17 -1.27
CA ILE A 9 10.92 -15.37 -2.39
C ILE A 9 12.06 -14.35 -2.36
N ILE A 10 11.75 -13.09 -2.06
CA ILE A 10 12.74 -12.00 -2.00
C ILE A 10 13.67 -12.18 -0.80
N THR A 11 13.14 -12.58 0.35
CA THR A 11 13.88 -12.59 1.63
C THR A 11 14.50 -13.95 1.99
N ARG A 12 14.26 -15.00 1.21
CA ARG A 12 14.72 -16.38 1.51
C ARG A 12 16.21 -16.54 1.77
N LYS A 13 17.04 -15.72 1.14
CA LYS A 13 18.50 -15.74 1.29
C LYS A 13 18.98 -15.06 2.58
N LEU A 14 18.09 -14.34 3.27
CA LEU A 14 18.42 -13.65 4.50
C LEU A 14 18.24 -14.57 5.69
N ARG A 15 19.12 -14.44 6.70
CA ARG A 15 18.94 -15.09 8.00
C ARG A 15 17.68 -14.52 8.64
N GLY A 16 16.79 -15.39 9.12
CA GLY A 16 15.48 -14.96 9.61
C GLY A 16 14.52 -14.55 8.49
N GLY A 17 14.65 -15.11 7.29
CA GLY A 17 13.83 -14.84 6.10
C GLY A 17 12.32 -14.71 6.36
N PRO A 18 11.67 -15.59 7.17
CA PRO A 18 10.26 -15.47 7.51
C PRO A 18 9.89 -14.18 8.21
N ALA A 19 10.72 -13.65 9.11
CA ALA A 19 10.46 -12.37 9.75
C ALA A 19 10.69 -11.18 8.80
N HIS A 20 11.70 -11.26 7.94
CA HIS A 20 11.86 -10.27 6.86
C HIS A 20 10.70 -10.32 5.87
N ALA A 21 10.16 -11.51 5.56
CA ALA A 21 8.98 -11.65 4.72
C ALA A 21 7.73 -11.02 5.36
N ALA A 22 7.59 -11.13 6.69
CA ALA A 22 6.54 -10.45 7.43
C ALA A 22 6.67 -8.91 7.27
N ILE A 23 7.86 -8.36 7.44
CA ILE A 23 8.13 -6.92 7.30
C ILE A 23 7.80 -6.44 5.88
N VAL A 24 8.31 -7.12 4.84
CA VAL A 24 8.05 -6.76 3.43
C VAL A 24 6.58 -6.92 3.09
N GLY A 25 5.96 -8.02 3.55
CA GLY A 25 4.53 -8.28 3.35
C GLY A 25 3.65 -7.20 3.98
N SER A 26 3.93 -6.85 5.24
CA SER A 26 3.19 -5.81 5.97
C SER A 26 3.45 -4.41 5.40
N ALA A 27 4.69 -4.10 4.99
CA ALA A 27 4.98 -2.84 4.29
C ALA A 27 4.16 -2.73 3.01
N THR A 28 4.18 -3.77 2.17
CA THR A 28 3.44 -3.77 0.90
C THR A 28 1.92 -3.77 1.11
N PHE A 29 1.41 -4.50 2.11
CA PHE A 29 -0.01 -4.48 2.43
C PHE A 29 -0.43 -3.14 3.03
N GLY A 30 0.44 -2.53 3.83
CA GLY A 30 0.26 -1.22 4.43
C GLY A 30 0.08 -0.11 3.40
N THR A 31 0.80 -0.18 2.27
CA THR A 31 0.64 0.79 1.16
C THR A 31 -0.79 0.83 0.59
N ILE A 32 -1.61 -0.18 0.86
CA ILE A 32 -2.98 -0.30 0.36
C ILE A 32 -3.99 -0.04 1.47
N SER A 33 -3.78 -0.69 2.63
CA SER A 33 -4.76 -0.70 3.73
C SER A 33 -4.72 0.58 4.57
N GLY A 34 -3.54 1.20 4.69
CA GLY A 34 -3.32 2.36 5.55
C GLY A 34 -3.65 2.14 7.03
N GLY A 35 -4.21 0.99 7.41
CA GLY A 35 -4.66 0.68 8.77
C GLY A 35 -3.87 -0.46 9.41
N PRO A 36 -3.33 -0.28 10.64
CA PRO A 36 -2.48 -1.28 11.28
C PRO A 36 -3.25 -2.55 11.66
N VAL A 37 -4.48 -2.41 12.14
CA VAL A 37 -5.32 -3.56 12.53
C VAL A 37 -5.65 -4.44 11.32
N VAL A 38 -6.07 -3.82 10.23
CA VAL A 38 -6.35 -4.53 8.97
C VAL A 38 -5.11 -5.21 8.44
N ASN A 39 -3.95 -4.57 8.59
CA ASN A 39 -2.67 -5.11 8.17
C ASN A 39 -2.30 -6.35 9.01
N VAL A 40 -2.34 -6.28 10.34
CA VAL A 40 -2.10 -7.44 11.23
C VAL A 40 -3.05 -8.60 10.91
N LEU A 41 -4.33 -8.33 10.70
CA LEU A 41 -5.30 -9.37 10.34
C LEU A 41 -5.01 -9.99 8.97
N GLY A 42 -4.56 -9.18 8.01
CA GLY A 42 -4.27 -9.62 6.65
C GLY A 42 -2.97 -10.42 6.52
N THR A 43 -1.94 -10.03 7.24
CA THR A 43 -0.59 -10.64 7.14
C THR A 43 -0.26 -11.52 8.32
N GLY A 44 -0.56 -11.10 9.55
CA GLY A 44 -0.14 -11.75 10.80
C GLY A 44 -0.68 -13.17 10.99
N THR A 45 -1.88 -13.45 10.48
CA THR A 45 -2.44 -14.81 10.52
C THR A 45 -1.56 -15.86 9.82
N LEU A 46 -0.74 -15.42 8.87
CA LEU A 46 0.18 -16.27 8.11
C LEU A 46 1.63 -16.11 8.58
N THR A 47 2.05 -14.87 8.84
CA THR A 47 3.45 -14.54 9.13
C THR A 47 3.84 -14.91 10.55
N ILE A 48 2.98 -14.71 11.56
CA ILE A 48 3.29 -15.08 12.95
C ILE A 48 3.54 -16.59 13.09
N PRO A 49 2.64 -17.50 12.65
CA PRO A 49 2.92 -18.94 12.69
C PRO A 49 4.16 -19.33 11.89
N MET A 50 4.43 -18.66 10.77
CA MET A 50 5.61 -18.90 9.94
C MET A 50 6.90 -18.54 10.69
N MET A 51 6.95 -17.38 11.36
CA MET A 51 8.07 -16.96 12.20
C MET A 51 8.30 -17.93 13.36
N MET A 52 7.23 -18.34 14.05
CA MET A 52 7.31 -19.30 15.15
C MET A 52 7.86 -20.65 14.71
N LYS A 53 7.39 -21.18 13.58
CA LYS A 53 7.91 -22.43 13.00
C LYS A 53 9.40 -22.34 12.62
N SER A 54 9.91 -21.16 12.35
CA SER A 54 11.31 -20.92 12.03
C SER A 54 12.19 -20.74 13.27
N GLY A 55 11.63 -20.80 14.50
CA GLY A 55 12.35 -20.74 15.75
C GLY A 55 12.33 -19.40 16.48
N PHE A 56 11.59 -18.40 15.98
CA PHE A 56 11.36 -17.16 16.72
C PHE A 56 10.39 -17.37 17.88
N ARG A 57 10.66 -16.70 19.01
CA ARG A 57 9.75 -16.70 20.16
C ARG A 57 8.40 -16.06 19.77
N PRO A 58 7.27 -16.54 20.32
CA PRO A 58 5.94 -15.99 20.01
C PRO A 58 5.83 -14.47 20.27
N THR A 59 6.43 -14.01 21.37
CA THR A 59 6.46 -12.58 21.73
C THR A 59 7.23 -11.74 20.71
N PHE A 60 8.36 -12.25 20.20
CA PHE A 60 9.12 -11.57 19.16
C PHE A 60 8.38 -11.56 17.84
N ALA A 61 7.79 -12.70 17.43
CA ALA A 61 7.00 -12.79 16.20
C ALA A 61 5.81 -11.85 16.20
N GLY A 62 5.06 -11.79 17.32
CA GLY A 62 3.96 -10.83 17.48
C GLY A 62 4.43 -9.38 17.49
N GLY A 63 5.57 -9.08 18.14
CA GLY A 63 6.16 -7.74 18.15
C GLY A 63 6.60 -7.28 16.77
N VAL A 64 7.27 -8.12 15.99
CA VAL A 64 7.66 -7.82 14.59
C VAL A 64 6.44 -7.52 13.73
N GLU A 65 5.40 -8.36 13.82
CA GLU A 65 4.18 -8.17 13.05
C GLU A 65 3.45 -6.89 13.42
N ALA A 66 3.30 -6.63 14.72
CA ALA A 66 2.66 -5.41 15.22
C ALA A 66 3.42 -4.15 14.78
N ALA A 67 4.75 -4.15 14.92
CA ALA A 67 5.59 -3.04 14.49
C ALA A 67 5.54 -2.86 12.96
N ALA A 68 5.70 -3.92 12.17
CA ALA A 68 5.66 -3.84 10.72
C ALA A 68 4.30 -3.35 10.20
N SER A 69 3.21 -3.83 10.80
CA SER A 69 1.85 -3.40 10.45
C SER A 69 1.57 -1.95 10.83
N THR A 70 2.08 -1.49 11.97
CA THR A 70 2.01 -0.08 12.38
C THR A 70 2.79 0.82 11.42
N GLY A 71 3.99 0.39 11.00
CA GLY A 71 4.77 1.10 9.99
C GLY A 71 4.06 1.23 8.64
N GLY A 72 3.12 0.34 8.33
CA GLY A 72 2.30 0.42 7.13
C GLY A 72 1.51 1.72 7.00
N GLN A 73 1.16 2.38 8.12
CA GLN A 73 0.45 3.66 8.11
C GLN A 73 1.24 4.81 7.50
N ILE A 74 2.58 4.77 7.63
CA ILE A 74 3.46 5.80 7.08
C ILE A 74 4.02 5.42 5.71
N MET A 75 3.70 4.22 5.21
CA MET A 75 4.23 3.74 3.93
C MET A 75 3.41 4.29 2.75
N PRO A 76 4.02 5.11 1.88
CA PRO A 76 3.37 5.61 0.68
C PRO A 76 2.96 4.46 -0.28
N PRO A 77 1.95 4.65 -1.17
CA PRO A 77 1.29 5.94 -1.50
C PRO A 77 0.00 6.22 -0.72
N VAL A 78 -0.71 5.21 -0.19
CA VAL A 78 -2.04 5.45 0.40
C VAL A 78 -1.93 5.99 1.83
N MET A 79 -1.00 5.43 2.61
CA MET A 79 -0.74 5.85 4.00
C MET A 79 -1.98 5.69 4.92
N GLY A 80 -1.87 6.06 6.17
CA GLY A 80 -2.99 6.12 7.11
C GLY A 80 -3.74 7.46 7.04
N ILE A 81 -4.90 7.51 7.70
CA ILE A 81 -5.77 8.70 7.74
C ILE A 81 -5.00 9.93 8.24
N ALA A 82 -4.07 9.75 9.17
CA ALA A 82 -3.26 10.83 9.72
C ALA A 82 -2.51 11.63 8.63
N ALA A 83 -2.15 11.02 7.51
CA ALA A 83 -1.49 11.71 6.41
C ALA A 83 -2.42 12.68 5.68
N PHE A 84 -3.70 12.33 5.53
CA PHE A 84 -4.71 13.23 4.95
C PHE A 84 -5.00 14.40 5.89
N VAL A 85 -5.13 14.11 7.19
CA VAL A 85 -5.30 15.13 8.21
C VAL A 85 -4.10 16.08 8.24
N LEU A 86 -2.88 15.54 8.19
CA LEU A 86 -1.66 16.34 8.13
C LEU A 86 -1.65 17.25 6.89
N ALA A 87 -1.99 16.74 5.71
CA ALA A 87 -2.08 17.54 4.50
C ALA A 87 -3.09 18.68 4.63
N ALA A 88 -4.27 18.39 5.18
CA ALA A 88 -5.34 19.38 5.39
C ALA A 88 -4.92 20.46 6.38
N LEU A 89 -4.41 20.09 7.57
CA LEU A 89 -4.01 21.06 8.61
C LEU A 89 -2.78 21.87 8.23
N SER A 90 -1.85 21.29 7.47
CA SER A 90 -0.61 22.00 7.05
C SER A 90 -0.80 22.80 5.76
N SER A 91 -1.98 22.74 5.12
CA SER A 91 -2.26 23.37 3.82
C SER A 91 -1.24 23.00 2.72
N VAL A 92 -0.67 21.78 2.80
CA VAL A 92 0.24 21.24 1.78
C VAL A 92 -0.48 20.17 0.95
N SER A 93 -0.04 20.00 -0.30
CA SER A 93 -0.62 18.96 -1.15
C SER A 93 -0.30 17.57 -0.62
N TYR A 94 -1.22 16.62 -0.76
CA TYR A 94 -1.01 15.24 -0.35
C TYR A 94 0.21 14.59 -1.03
N SER A 95 0.50 14.95 -2.27
CA SER A 95 1.70 14.50 -2.99
C SER A 95 3.01 14.94 -2.30
N GLN A 96 3.04 16.14 -1.72
CA GLN A 96 4.20 16.60 -0.94
C GLN A 96 4.36 15.81 0.36
N VAL A 97 3.24 15.48 1.03
CA VAL A 97 3.24 14.62 2.22
C VAL A 97 3.79 13.22 1.89
N ILE A 98 3.37 12.63 0.77
CA ILE A 98 3.88 11.33 0.29
C ILE A 98 5.40 11.36 0.13
N VAL A 99 5.93 12.36 -0.57
CA VAL A 99 7.38 12.48 -0.81
C VAL A 99 8.13 12.69 0.50
N ALA A 100 7.63 13.55 1.39
CA ALA A 100 8.23 13.79 2.69
C ALA A 100 8.22 12.55 3.60
N ALA A 101 7.13 11.79 3.59
CA ALA A 101 6.98 10.58 4.40
C ALA A 101 7.84 9.40 3.93
N PHE A 102 8.31 9.41 2.68
CA PHE A 102 9.07 8.30 2.12
C PHE A 102 10.37 8.01 2.87
N ILE A 103 11.12 9.06 3.24
CA ILE A 103 12.39 8.90 3.97
C ILE A 103 12.17 8.34 5.39
N PRO A 104 11.27 8.89 6.22
CA PRO A 104 10.94 8.31 7.52
C PRO A 104 10.44 6.87 7.42
N ALA A 105 9.59 6.56 6.43
CA ALA A 105 9.09 5.21 6.22
C ALA A 105 10.22 4.21 5.93
N LEU A 106 11.13 4.57 5.02
CA LEU A 106 12.30 3.73 4.73
C LEU A 106 13.18 3.52 5.97
N ALA A 107 13.46 4.59 6.73
CA ALA A 107 14.26 4.49 7.95
C ALA A 107 13.59 3.57 8.99
N TYR A 108 12.27 3.67 9.13
CA TYR A 108 11.49 2.80 10.02
C TYR A 108 11.61 1.33 9.64
N PHE A 109 11.32 0.99 8.40
CA PHE A 109 11.40 -0.40 7.93
C PHE A 109 12.83 -0.93 7.94
N PHE A 110 13.82 -0.10 7.62
CA PHE A 110 15.22 -0.45 7.71
C PHE A 110 15.62 -0.80 9.14
N SER A 111 15.16 -0.04 10.14
CA SER A 111 15.43 -0.35 11.56
C SER A 111 14.83 -1.71 11.97
N LEU A 112 13.61 -2.03 11.51
CA LEU A 112 13.01 -3.34 11.74
C LEU A 112 13.80 -4.47 11.07
N PHE A 113 14.28 -4.26 9.85
CA PHE A 113 15.15 -5.21 9.17
C PHE A 113 16.43 -5.50 9.97
N LEU A 114 17.09 -4.45 10.46
CA LEU A 114 18.31 -4.61 11.29
C LEU A 114 18.00 -5.37 12.59
N MET A 115 16.89 -5.04 13.26
CA MET A 115 16.47 -5.74 14.47
C MET A 115 16.31 -7.24 14.22
N VAL A 116 15.65 -7.63 13.14
CA VAL A 116 15.47 -9.04 12.77
C VAL A 116 16.80 -9.71 12.41
N ILE A 117 17.72 -9.02 11.73
CA ILE A 117 19.06 -9.55 11.43
C ILE A 117 19.82 -9.85 12.73
N PHE A 118 19.82 -8.92 13.69
CA PHE A 118 20.52 -9.11 14.96
C PHE A 118 19.91 -10.24 15.77
N GLU A 119 18.58 -10.31 15.87
CA GLU A 119 17.92 -11.40 16.60
C GLU A 119 18.16 -12.75 15.92
N SER A 120 18.08 -12.83 14.60
CA SER A 120 18.33 -14.06 13.84
C SER A 120 19.77 -14.57 14.06
N ARG A 121 20.74 -13.65 14.14
CA ARG A 121 22.14 -14.00 14.46
C ARG A 121 22.27 -14.46 15.90
N ARG A 122 21.59 -13.79 16.84
CA ARG A 122 21.61 -14.13 18.27
C ARG A 122 21.13 -15.56 18.55
N ILE A 123 20.11 -16.00 17.83
CA ILE A 123 19.52 -17.34 17.99
C ILE A 123 20.12 -18.39 17.02
N GLY A 124 21.15 -18.01 16.24
CA GLY A 124 21.85 -18.93 15.35
C GLY A 124 21.07 -19.40 14.14
N MET A 125 20.09 -18.60 13.67
CA MET A 125 19.29 -18.98 12.49
C MET A 125 20.11 -19.02 11.21
N GLU A 126 19.83 -20.02 10.39
CA GLU A 126 20.33 -20.11 9.01
C GLU A 126 19.31 -19.53 8.02
N PRO A 127 19.74 -19.16 6.80
CA PRO A 127 18.82 -18.80 5.71
C PRO A 127 17.86 -19.95 5.40
N VAL A 128 16.63 -19.62 4.98
CA VAL A 128 15.58 -20.63 4.70
C VAL A 128 15.99 -21.60 3.56
N GLY A 129 16.92 -21.17 2.68
CA GLY A 129 17.38 -22.00 1.58
C GLY A 129 16.39 -22.09 0.41
N ASP A 130 16.12 -23.30 -0.08
CA ASP A 130 15.27 -23.51 -1.23
C ASP A 130 13.79 -23.37 -0.91
N ILE A 131 13.05 -22.88 -1.90
CA ILE A 131 11.61 -22.62 -1.80
C ILE A 131 10.86 -23.94 -1.87
N THR A 132 10.01 -24.21 -0.89
CA THR A 132 9.07 -25.34 -0.92
C THR A 132 8.08 -25.15 -2.07
N GLU A 133 7.57 -26.23 -2.67
CA GLU A 133 6.58 -26.17 -3.76
C GLU A 133 5.36 -25.32 -3.41
N GLU A 134 4.92 -25.35 -2.15
CA GLU A 134 3.79 -24.55 -1.64
C GLU A 134 4.06 -23.03 -1.66
N GLN A 135 5.33 -22.63 -1.60
CA GLN A 135 5.78 -21.24 -1.62
C GLN A 135 5.98 -20.70 -3.03
N LYS A 136 6.00 -21.56 -4.05
CA LYS A 136 6.10 -21.13 -5.45
C LYS A 136 4.86 -20.35 -5.87
N LEU A 137 5.09 -19.32 -6.70
CA LEU A 137 4.01 -18.52 -7.26
C LEU A 137 3.25 -19.31 -8.31
N THR A 138 1.99 -19.58 -8.06
CA THR A 138 1.06 -20.16 -9.05
C THR A 138 0.64 -19.12 -10.08
N LYS A 139 0.05 -19.56 -11.20
CA LYS A 139 -0.54 -18.63 -12.20
C LYS A 139 -1.57 -17.70 -11.56
N ARG A 140 -2.37 -18.23 -10.63
CA ARG A 140 -3.38 -17.47 -9.89
C ARG A 140 -2.73 -16.42 -8.96
N ASP A 141 -1.62 -16.78 -8.28
CA ASP A 141 -0.88 -15.83 -7.45
C ASP A 141 -0.33 -14.66 -8.28
N LYS A 142 0.12 -14.91 -9.51
CA LYS A 142 0.59 -13.85 -10.43
C LYS A 142 -0.54 -12.90 -10.83
N ILE A 143 -1.73 -13.42 -11.15
CA ILE A 143 -2.92 -12.60 -11.45
C ILE A 143 -3.27 -11.74 -10.23
N ASN A 144 -3.31 -12.34 -9.05
CA ASN A 144 -3.59 -11.61 -7.81
C ASN A 144 -2.55 -10.53 -7.51
N LEU A 145 -1.27 -10.76 -7.83
CA LEU A 145 -0.23 -9.74 -7.70
C LEU A 145 -0.45 -8.58 -8.68
N ILE A 146 -0.83 -8.84 -9.92
CA ILE A 146 -1.16 -7.79 -10.89
C ILE A 146 -2.36 -6.98 -10.42
N MET A 147 -3.39 -7.64 -9.87
CA MET A 147 -4.58 -6.96 -9.32
C MET A 147 -4.24 -6.06 -8.13
N ILE A 148 -3.22 -6.39 -7.36
CA ILE A 148 -2.79 -5.61 -6.19
C ILE A 148 -1.81 -4.51 -6.60
N ILE A 149 -0.78 -4.85 -7.37
CA ILE A 149 0.30 -3.93 -7.74
C ILE A 149 -0.17 -2.90 -8.78
N GLY A 150 -1.06 -3.29 -9.69
CA GLY A 150 -1.57 -2.40 -10.74
C GLY A 150 -2.17 -1.09 -10.21
N PRO A 151 -3.18 -1.12 -9.33
CA PRO A 151 -3.73 0.09 -8.73
C PRO A 151 -2.71 0.92 -7.95
N ILE A 152 -1.77 0.27 -7.23
CA ILE A 152 -0.71 0.97 -6.49
C ILE A 152 0.20 1.75 -7.44
N LEU A 153 0.62 1.12 -8.53
CA LEU A 153 1.44 1.79 -9.55
C LEU A 153 0.68 2.95 -10.20
N LEU A 154 -0.61 2.76 -10.48
CA LEU A 154 -1.44 3.84 -11.01
C LEU A 154 -1.51 5.01 -10.04
N ILE A 155 -1.77 4.76 -8.75
CA ILE A 155 -1.79 5.79 -7.71
C ILE A 155 -0.45 6.52 -7.66
N LEU A 156 0.68 5.81 -7.63
CA LEU A 156 2.01 6.41 -7.62
C LEU A 156 2.25 7.30 -8.84
N VAL A 157 1.94 6.81 -10.04
CA VAL A 157 2.12 7.57 -11.27
C VAL A 157 1.27 8.82 -11.28
N LEU A 158 -0.01 8.73 -10.89
CA LEU A 158 -0.93 9.87 -10.87
C LEU A 158 -0.56 10.90 -9.81
N LEU A 159 -0.25 10.48 -8.57
CA LEU A 159 0.08 11.39 -7.47
C LEU A 159 1.44 12.06 -7.63
N LEU A 160 2.43 11.36 -8.20
CA LEU A 160 3.75 11.95 -8.46
C LEU A 160 3.79 12.79 -9.73
N SER A 161 2.76 12.73 -10.57
CA SER A 161 2.64 13.59 -11.75
C SER A 161 2.25 14.99 -11.32
N LYS A 162 3.11 15.97 -11.59
CA LYS A 162 2.82 17.37 -11.28
C LYS A 162 1.75 17.91 -12.22
N LYS A 163 0.75 18.59 -11.68
CA LYS A 163 -0.31 19.28 -12.42
C LYS A 163 0.24 20.41 -13.31
N ASP A 164 1.40 20.98 -12.94
CA ASP A 164 2.07 22.10 -13.63
C ASP A 164 2.83 21.65 -14.89
N THR A 165 3.09 20.36 -15.04
CA THR A 165 3.63 19.80 -16.29
C THR A 165 2.49 19.48 -17.25
N VAL A 166 1.67 20.50 -17.53
CA VAL A 166 0.51 20.44 -18.41
C VAL A 166 0.92 19.87 -19.77
N GLY A 167 0.40 18.69 -20.07
CA GLY A 167 0.62 18.00 -21.34
C GLY A 167 1.77 17.01 -21.38
N THR A 168 2.62 16.94 -20.37
CA THR A 168 3.82 16.09 -20.40
C THR A 168 4.08 15.31 -19.12
N GLY A 169 3.06 14.83 -18.42
CA GLY A 169 3.33 13.74 -17.49
C GLY A 169 4.12 12.63 -18.21
N ILE A 170 4.73 11.72 -17.46
CA ILE A 170 5.54 10.61 -18.00
C ILE A 170 4.89 9.97 -19.23
N LEU A 171 3.55 9.83 -19.23
CA LEU A 171 2.79 9.28 -20.35
C LEU A 171 2.74 10.22 -21.58
N GLY A 172 2.60 11.52 -21.39
CA GLY A 172 2.62 12.49 -22.48
C GLY A 172 3.99 12.55 -23.15
N TRP A 173 5.06 12.55 -22.35
CA TRP A 173 6.43 12.50 -22.85
C TRP A 173 6.72 11.21 -23.62
N LEU A 174 6.26 10.06 -23.10
CA LEU A 174 6.42 8.75 -23.77
C LEU A 174 5.68 8.69 -25.10
N MET A 175 4.58 9.43 -25.26
CA MET A 175 3.77 9.51 -26.47
C MET A 175 4.16 10.68 -27.41
N GLY A 176 5.21 11.43 -27.07
CA GLY A 176 5.72 12.52 -27.89
C GLY A 176 4.91 13.82 -27.85
N TYR A 177 3.98 13.97 -26.91
CA TYR A 177 3.24 15.22 -26.72
C TYR A 177 4.12 16.26 -25.99
N THR A 178 4.37 17.39 -26.65
CA THR A 178 5.10 18.51 -26.06
C THR A 178 4.14 19.60 -25.57
N PRO A 179 4.43 20.23 -24.40
CA PRO A 179 3.62 21.35 -23.91
C PRO A 179 3.60 22.49 -24.94
N GLY A 180 2.40 22.97 -25.28
CA GLY A 180 2.27 24.14 -26.14
C GLY A 180 2.12 23.85 -27.64
N SER A 181 2.05 22.58 -28.07
CA SER A 181 1.90 22.20 -29.48
C SER A 181 0.51 22.53 -30.09
N GLY A 182 -0.43 23.02 -29.28
CA GLY A 182 -1.80 23.33 -29.76
C GLY A 182 -2.65 22.13 -30.19
N GLU A 183 -2.09 20.94 -30.14
CA GLU A 183 -2.79 19.71 -30.43
C GLU A 183 -3.82 19.37 -29.34
N LYS A 184 -5.03 18.99 -29.76
CA LYS A 184 -6.04 18.50 -28.83
C LYS A 184 -5.58 17.17 -28.25
N LEU A 185 -5.34 17.13 -26.95
CA LEU A 185 -5.01 15.89 -26.24
C LEU A 185 -6.11 14.85 -26.43
N PRO A 186 -5.77 13.59 -26.68
CA PRO A 186 -6.70 12.47 -26.62
C PRO A 186 -7.46 12.45 -25.31
N TRP A 187 -8.71 12.01 -25.31
CA TRP A 187 -9.58 12.01 -24.13
C TRP A 187 -8.95 11.32 -22.91
N PHE A 188 -8.18 10.25 -23.10
CA PHE A 188 -7.52 9.52 -22.02
C PHE A 188 -6.36 10.31 -21.37
N LEU A 189 -5.64 11.15 -22.16
CA LEU A 189 -4.63 12.06 -21.62
C LEU A 189 -5.27 13.25 -20.89
N GLN A 190 -6.43 13.71 -21.32
CA GLN A 190 -7.21 14.73 -20.58
C GLN A 190 -7.65 14.18 -19.22
N VAL A 191 -8.14 12.93 -19.18
CA VAL A 191 -8.48 12.24 -17.92
C VAL A 191 -7.27 12.12 -17.01
N TYR A 192 -6.13 11.74 -17.56
CA TYR A 192 -4.87 11.64 -16.83
C TYR A 192 -4.45 13.01 -16.25
N GLN A 193 -4.51 14.08 -17.02
CA GLN A 193 -4.20 15.43 -16.55
C GLN A 193 -5.11 15.89 -15.41
N ASN A 194 -6.39 15.59 -15.50
CA ASN A 194 -7.35 15.96 -14.46
C ASN A 194 -7.12 15.19 -13.16
N ALA A 195 -6.63 13.96 -13.26
CA ALA A 195 -6.32 13.11 -12.10
C ALA A 195 -4.91 13.35 -11.51
N ALA A 196 -4.01 13.97 -12.28
CA ALA A 196 -2.62 14.16 -11.87
C ALA A 196 -2.50 15.10 -10.65
N GLY A 197 -1.86 14.61 -9.59
CA GLY A 197 -1.64 15.35 -8.35
C GLY A 197 -2.87 15.53 -7.46
N ASP A 198 -4.04 15.05 -7.87
CA ASP A 198 -5.28 15.11 -7.10
C ASP A 198 -5.58 13.74 -6.47
N PRO A 199 -5.59 13.62 -5.12
CA PRO A 199 -5.78 12.35 -4.45
C PRO A 199 -7.18 11.76 -4.67
N ASP A 200 -8.22 12.58 -4.76
CA ASP A 200 -9.61 12.13 -4.90
C ASP A 200 -9.83 11.49 -6.27
N SER A 201 -9.42 12.20 -7.33
CA SER A 201 -9.47 11.67 -8.70
C SER A 201 -8.58 10.45 -8.88
N THR A 202 -7.40 10.45 -8.28
CA THR A 202 -6.46 9.31 -8.31
C THR A 202 -7.09 8.08 -7.66
N GLY A 203 -7.70 8.24 -6.48
CA GLY A 203 -8.40 7.17 -5.77
C GLY A 203 -9.54 6.57 -6.62
N PHE A 204 -10.36 7.43 -7.23
CA PHE A 204 -11.44 7.01 -8.12
C PHE A 204 -10.92 6.12 -9.27
N TRP A 205 -9.89 6.57 -9.99
CA TRP A 205 -9.33 5.80 -11.11
C TRP A 205 -8.65 4.52 -10.68
N ALA A 206 -8.04 4.49 -9.49
CA ALA A 206 -7.46 3.27 -8.92
C ALA A 206 -8.54 2.23 -8.60
N VAL A 207 -9.69 2.65 -8.06
CA VAL A 207 -10.84 1.77 -7.80
C VAL A 207 -11.43 1.26 -9.11
N MET A 208 -11.59 2.12 -10.12
CA MET A 208 -12.08 1.70 -11.44
C MET A 208 -11.14 0.68 -12.08
N LEU A 209 -9.83 0.90 -12.02
CA LEU A 209 -8.84 -0.07 -12.51
C LEU A 209 -8.94 -1.39 -11.72
N LEU A 210 -9.05 -1.33 -10.40
CA LEU A 210 -9.18 -2.51 -9.56
C LEU A 210 -10.42 -3.34 -9.96
N ILE A 211 -11.56 -2.69 -10.14
CA ILE A 211 -12.80 -3.35 -10.58
C ILE A 211 -12.58 -4.04 -11.93
N CYS A 212 -11.97 -3.35 -12.90
CA CYS A 212 -11.65 -3.94 -14.20
C CYS A 212 -10.72 -5.15 -14.06
N LEU A 213 -9.67 -5.04 -13.24
CA LEU A 213 -8.71 -6.13 -13.02
C LEU A 213 -9.34 -7.31 -12.27
N MET A 214 -10.32 -7.08 -11.38
CA MET A 214 -11.03 -8.16 -10.69
C MET A 214 -11.73 -9.11 -11.68
N PHE A 215 -12.18 -8.62 -12.82
CA PHE A 215 -12.77 -9.46 -13.87
C PHE A 215 -11.76 -10.37 -14.59
N LEU A 216 -10.45 -10.22 -14.34
CA LEU A 216 -9.43 -11.18 -14.80
C LEU A 216 -9.48 -12.49 -14.01
N ASP A 217 -10.00 -12.49 -12.78
CA ASP A 217 -10.17 -13.71 -12.00
C ASP A 217 -11.42 -14.49 -12.48
N PRO A 218 -11.25 -15.76 -12.93
CA PRO A 218 -12.37 -16.59 -13.38
C PRO A 218 -13.46 -16.83 -12.32
N GLU A 219 -13.12 -16.80 -11.03
CA GLU A 219 -14.10 -16.97 -9.95
C GLU A 219 -15.00 -15.73 -9.81
N ILE A 220 -14.45 -14.55 -10.00
CA ILE A 220 -15.22 -13.30 -9.91
C ILE A 220 -16.15 -13.19 -11.12
N ARG A 221 -15.71 -13.61 -12.32
CA ARG A 221 -16.59 -13.68 -13.50
C ARG A 221 -17.84 -14.54 -13.27
N LYS A 222 -17.69 -15.66 -12.54
CA LYS A 222 -18.81 -16.56 -12.24
C LYS A 222 -19.77 -15.99 -11.19
N THR A 223 -19.29 -15.14 -10.31
CA THR A 223 -20.06 -14.60 -9.19
C THR A 223 -19.83 -13.08 -9.03
N PRO A 224 -20.39 -12.24 -9.95
CA PRO A 224 -20.17 -10.79 -9.90
C PRO A 224 -20.74 -10.12 -8.63
N ARG A 225 -21.69 -10.78 -7.94
CA ARG A 225 -22.20 -10.32 -6.64
C ARG A 225 -21.12 -10.17 -5.57
N LYS A 226 -19.98 -10.90 -5.68
CA LYS A 226 -18.83 -10.71 -4.78
C LYS A 226 -18.22 -9.32 -4.86
N VAL A 227 -18.24 -8.69 -6.04
CA VAL A 227 -17.77 -7.31 -6.23
C VAL A 227 -18.69 -6.34 -5.48
N LEU A 228 -20.02 -6.53 -5.59
CA LEU A 228 -20.99 -5.70 -4.87
C LEU A 228 -20.83 -5.84 -3.34
N HIS A 229 -20.62 -7.05 -2.84
CA HIS A 229 -20.35 -7.27 -1.42
C HIS A 229 -19.02 -6.61 -0.98
N ALA A 230 -17.97 -6.66 -1.80
CA ALA A 230 -16.73 -5.97 -1.51
C ALA A 230 -16.91 -4.46 -1.45
N LEU A 231 -17.66 -3.87 -2.39
CA LEU A 231 -18.00 -2.44 -2.38
C LEU A 231 -18.87 -2.05 -1.18
N ALA A 232 -19.85 -2.89 -0.82
CA ALA A 232 -20.68 -2.66 0.36
C ALA A 232 -19.85 -2.69 1.66
N ASN A 233 -18.93 -3.64 1.79
CA ASN A 233 -18.01 -3.69 2.92
C ASN A 233 -17.04 -2.48 2.93
N ALA A 234 -16.59 -2.02 1.77
CA ALA A 234 -15.81 -0.78 1.69
C ALA A 234 -16.61 0.43 2.19
N GLY A 235 -17.92 0.47 1.93
CA GLY A 235 -18.81 1.52 2.43
C GLY A 235 -18.87 1.60 3.96
N THR A 236 -18.81 0.47 4.67
CA THR A 236 -18.76 0.47 6.16
C THR A 236 -17.46 1.08 6.66
N PHE A 237 -16.33 0.74 6.06
CA PHE A 237 -15.04 1.38 6.37
C PHE A 237 -15.07 2.88 6.11
N ILE A 238 -15.64 3.31 4.99
CA ILE A 238 -15.77 4.74 4.66
C ILE A 238 -16.61 5.47 5.71
N SER A 239 -17.69 4.85 6.21
CA SER A 239 -18.54 5.47 7.24
C SER A 239 -17.82 5.66 8.58
N GLU A 240 -16.98 4.71 8.99
CA GLU A 240 -16.15 4.83 10.18
C GLU A 240 -15.11 5.95 10.02
N LEU A 241 -14.47 6.04 8.86
CA LEU A 241 -13.51 7.10 8.54
C LEU A 241 -14.19 8.47 8.52
N PHE A 242 -15.38 8.57 7.95
CA PHE A 242 -16.15 9.81 7.89
C PHE A 242 -16.49 10.33 9.28
N LEU A 243 -16.95 9.46 10.20
CA LEU A 243 -17.19 9.82 11.58
C LEU A 243 -15.94 10.38 12.28
N LEU A 244 -14.79 9.77 12.04
CA LEU A 244 -13.51 10.22 12.59
C LEU A 244 -13.10 11.59 12.03
N LEU A 245 -13.26 11.82 10.72
CA LEU A 245 -12.98 13.10 10.10
C LEU A 245 -13.91 14.21 10.60
N VAL A 246 -15.20 13.91 10.81
CA VAL A 246 -16.16 14.85 11.40
C VAL A 246 -15.73 15.21 12.83
N ALA A 247 -15.34 14.23 13.65
CA ALA A 247 -14.86 14.49 15.01
C ALA A 247 -13.61 15.38 15.02
N ILE A 248 -12.65 15.13 14.13
CA ILE A 248 -11.44 15.98 13.99
C ILE A 248 -11.82 17.38 13.56
N SER A 249 -12.72 17.55 12.58
CA SER A 249 -13.18 18.86 12.12
C SER A 249 -13.88 19.66 13.22
N VAL A 250 -14.67 19.00 14.07
CA VAL A 250 -15.28 19.65 15.23
C VAL A 250 -14.22 20.13 16.22
N ILE A 251 -13.20 19.31 16.50
CA ILE A 251 -12.09 19.69 17.39
C ILE A 251 -11.34 20.89 16.82
N ASP A 252 -11.03 20.87 15.52
CA ASP A 252 -10.33 21.95 14.82
C ASP A 252 -11.11 23.27 14.90
N ILE A 253 -12.41 23.22 14.61
CA ILE A 253 -13.31 24.37 14.78
C ILE A 253 -13.28 24.89 16.22
N CYS A 254 -13.40 24.00 17.22
CA CYS A 254 -13.36 24.40 18.62
C CYS A 254 -12.04 25.10 18.98
N ILE A 255 -10.90 24.59 18.50
CA ILE A 255 -9.60 25.21 18.76
C ILE A 255 -9.48 26.60 18.11
N HIS A 256 -9.98 26.74 16.88
CA HIS A 256 -9.95 28.04 16.19
C HIS A 256 -10.90 29.08 16.75
N PHE A 257 -12.01 28.67 17.37
CA PHE A 257 -12.96 29.60 18.00
C PHE A 257 -12.63 29.94 19.48
N THR A 258 -11.74 29.18 20.12
CA THR A 258 -11.35 29.40 21.53
C THR A 258 -10.02 30.15 21.65
N ASN A 259 -9.34 30.46 20.56
CA ASN A 259 -8.13 31.25 20.47
C ASN A 259 -8.45 32.62 19.87
#